data_077b00a6206bd8e9a2514bd615a47cdb
#
_entry.id   077b00a6206bd8e9a2514bd615a47cdb
#
_cell.length_a   1.000
_cell.length_b   1.000
_cell.length_c   1.000
_cell.angle_alpha   90.00
_cell.angle_beta   90.00
_cell.angle_gamma   90.00
#
_symmetry.space_group_name_H-M   'P 1'
#
loop_
_entity.id
_entity.type
_entity.pdbx_description
1 polymer ?
#
loop_
_entity_poly.entity_id
_entity_poly.type
_entity_poly.pdbx_seq_one_letter_code
_entity_poly.pdbx_strand_id
1 'polypeptide(L)'
;MYLDFLLAHAPDLTGLKVGLDLAHGATYRIGPKLFQKAGAEVMAFFNTPDGRNINRGCGSTHPEALSRFVVELGLDLGLAFDGDGDRVQFIDRKGRLFHGDHVLYLAALAFGEKGVVGTVMSNMALEVALKERGLAFHRAAVGDRYVLEKLKETGLALGGEPSGHVIFLRHHTTGDGLLTALLTLKALKAL
;
A
#
# COMPACT_ATOMS: atom_id res chain seq x y z
N MET A 1 12.65 11.84 -12.64
CA MET A 1 11.46 11.27 -13.31
C MET A 1 10.58 10.48 -12.35
N TYR A 2 10.47 9.12 -12.39
CA TYR A 2 9.53 8.37 -11.52
C TYR A 2 9.95 8.43 -10.03
N LEU A 3 11.22 8.21 -9.72
CA LEU A 3 11.74 8.35 -8.34
C LEU A 3 11.50 9.76 -7.78
N ASP A 4 11.66 10.80 -8.57
CA ASP A 4 11.45 12.19 -8.12
C ASP A 4 9.97 12.47 -7.86
N PHE A 5 9.10 11.91 -8.70
CA PHE A 5 7.65 11.93 -8.47
C PHE A 5 7.30 11.27 -7.12
N LEU A 6 7.81 10.07 -6.85
CA LEU A 6 7.58 9.39 -5.59
C LEU A 6 8.12 10.16 -4.39
N LEU A 7 9.35 10.70 -4.49
CA LEU A 7 9.97 11.47 -3.41
C LEU A 7 9.19 12.75 -3.06
N ALA A 8 8.54 13.37 -4.04
CA ALA A 8 7.66 14.52 -3.79
C ALA A 8 6.45 14.19 -2.89
N HIS A 9 6.09 12.91 -2.77
CA HIS A 9 5.00 12.42 -1.93
C HIS A 9 5.49 11.77 -0.63
N ALA A 10 6.81 11.54 -0.49
CA ALA A 10 7.39 10.85 0.65
C ALA A 10 7.32 11.72 1.91
N PRO A 11 6.83 11.17 3.04
CA PRO A 11 7.07 11.79 4.34
C PRO A 11 8.53 11.58 4.75
N ASP A 12 9.01 12.35 5.73
CA ASP A 12 10.28 12.06 6.38
C ASP A 12 10.18 10.74 7.16
N LEU A 13 11.02 9.77 6.82
CA LEU A 13 11.06 8.44 7.44
C LEU A 13 12.30 8.23 8.32
N THR A 14 13.00 9.30 8.69
CA THR A 14 14.17 9.24 9.54
C THR A 14 13.88 8.51 10.84
N GLY A 15 14.74 7.53 11.17
CA GLY A 15 14.63 6.71 12.38
C GLY A 15 13.69 5.50 12.26
N LEU A 16 13.02 5.29 11.13
CA LEU A 16 12.23 4.09 10.91
C LEU A 16 13.07 2.97 10.28
N LYS A 17 12.96 1.76 10.85
CA LYS A 17 13.53 0.51 10.31
C LYS A 17 12.45 -0.20 9.50
N VAL A 18 12.62 -0.24 8.18
CA VAL A 18 11.61 -0.75 7.25
C VAL A 18 12.13 -1.98 6.51
N GLY A 19 11.36 -3.08 6.61
CA GLY A 19 11.56 -4.27 5.79
C GLY A 19 10.77 -4.18 4.48
N LEU A 20 11.42 -4.40 3.36
CA LEU A 20 10.78 -4.40 2.05
C LEU A 20 10.85 -5.82 1.47
N ASP A 21 9.72 -6.45 1.26
CA ASP A 21 9.59 -7.63 0.41
C ASP A 21 9.26 -7.17 -1.01
N LEU A 22 10.21 -7.37 -1.91
CA LEU A 22 10.16 -6.86 -3.28
C LEU A 22 9.74 -7.94 -4.29
N ALA A 23 9.27 -9.10 -3.81
CA ALA A 23 8.69 -10.20 -4.60
C ALA A 23 9.58 -10.68 -5.76
N HIS A 24 10.89 -10.40 -5.74
CA HIS A 24 11.78 -10.53 -6.90
C HIS A 24 11.22 -9.87 -8.16
N GLY A 25 10.47 -8.76 -7.99
CA GLY A 25 9.67 -8.09 -9.01
C GLY A 25 10.20 -6.72 -9.43
N ALA A 26 9.33 -5.92 -10.03
CA ALA A 26 9.68 -4.64 -10.65
C ALA A 26 10.23 -3.60 -9.65
N THR A 27 9.85 -3.68 -8.38
CA THR A 27 10.25 -2.72 -7.34
C THR A 27 11.65 -2.97 -6.76
N TYR A 28 12.34 -4.05 -7.14
CA TYR A 28 13.57 -4.53 -6.50
C TYR A 28 14.72 -3.50 -6.44
N ARG A 29 14.84 -2.62 -7.42
CA ARG A 29 15.87 -1.57 -7.44
C ARG A 29 15.38 -0.24 -6.87
N ILE A 30 14.15 0.13 -7.23
CA ILE A 30 13.62 1.45 -6.91
C ILE A 30 13.12 1.52 -5.47
N GLY A 31 12.51 0.46 -4.95
CA GLY A 31 11.98 0.40 -3.59
C GLY A 31 13.03 0.76 -2.53
N PRO A 32 14.14 0.02 -2.41
CA PRO A 32 15.17 0.33 -1.42
C PRO A 32 15.72 1.76 -1.56
N LYS A 33 15.99 2.19 -2.79
CA LYS A 33 16.51 3.53 -3.07
C LYS A 33 15.54 4.63 -2.66
N LEU A 34 14.25 4.42 -2.88
CA LEU A 34 13.19 5.36 -2.52
C LEU A 34 13.13 5.56 -1.01
N PHE A 35 12.99 4.47 -0.26
CA PHE A 35 12.82 4.52 1.20
C PHE A 35 14.09 5.01 1.90
N GLN A 36 15.28 4.65 1.41
CA GLN A 36 16.55 5.19 1.91
C GLN A 36 16.65 6.71 1.69
N LYS A 37 16.25 7.20 0.50
CA LYS A 37 16.24 8.64 0.23
C LYS A 37 15.18 9.39 1.05
N ALA A 38 14.12 8.72 1.46
CA ALA A 38 13.12 9.26 2.38
C ALA A 38 13.57 9.23 3.86
N GLY A 39 14.78 8.70 4.16
CA GLY A 39 15.40 8.70 5.50
C GLY A 39 15.28 7.39 6.27
N ALA A 40 14.63 6.35 5.75
CA ALA A 40 14.47 5.08 6.43
C ALA A 40 15.76 4.23 6.45
N GLU A 41 15.94 3.45 7.53
CA GLU A 41 16.85 2.31 7.54
C GLU A 41 16.16 1.14 6.85
N VAL A 42 16.68 0.69 5.70
CA VAL A 42 16.00 -0.27 4.82
C VAL A 42 16.67 -1.64 4.87
N MET A 43 15.88 -2.67 5.13
CA MET A 43 16.22 -4.07 4.89
C MET A 43 15.41 -4.60 3.71
N ALA A 44 16.09 -4.99 2.63
CA ALA A 44 15.45 -5.50 1.42
C ALA A 44 15.51 -7.03 1.38
N PHE A 45 14.35 -7.64 1.16
CA PHE A 45 14.17 -9.09 1.04
C PHE A 45 13.61 -9.41 -0.34
N PHE A 46 13.90 -10.61 -0.84
CA PHE A 46 13.40 -11.09 -2.14
C PHE A 46 13.65 -10.08 -3.27
N ASN A 47 14.89 -9.57 -3.35
CA ASN A 47 15.30 -8.49 -4.25
C ASN A 47 16.34 -8.94 -5.30
N THR A 48 16.42 -10.23 -5.58
CA THR A 48 17.35 -10.83 -6.56
C THR A 48 16.57 -11.54 -7.67
N PRO A 49 15.93 -10.80 -8.59
CA PRO A 49 15.16 -11.42 -9.67
C PRO A 49 16.06 -12.22 -10.61
N ASP A 50 15.65 -13.44 -10.96
CA ASP A 50 16.31 -14.31 -11.91
C ASP A 50 15.48 -14.60 -13.19
N GLY A 51 14.32 -13.94 -13.32
CA GLY A 51 13.37 -14.13 -14.41
C GLY A 51 12.41 -15.32 -14.21
N ARG A 52 12.53 -16.08 -13.10
CA ARG A 52 11.70 -17.26 -12.80
C ARG A 52 11.16 -17.28 -11.37
N ASN A 53 11.69 -16.44 -10.48
CA ASN A 53 11.40 -16.45 -9.05
C ASN A 53 10.40 -15.36 -8.61
N ILE A 54 9.87 -14.56 -9.51
CA ILE A 54 8.88 -13.53 -9.21
C ILE A 54 7.67 -14.10 -8.45
N ASN A 55 7.28 -13.47 -7.33
CA ASN A 55 6.18 -13.90 -6.46
C ASN A 55 6.31 -15.32 -5.85
N ARG A 56 7.46 -15.96 -5.96
CA ARG A 56 7.64 -17.33 -5.48
C ARG A 56 7.80 -17.38 -3.96
N GLY A 57 6.70 -17.61 -3.24
CA GLY A 57 6.67 -17.69 -1.78
C GLY A 57 7.07 -16.39 -1.08
N CYS A 58 6.83 -15.26 -1.72
CA CYS A 58 7.14 -13.92 -1.23
C CYS A 58 6.16 -12.89 -1.78
N GLY A 59 6.31 -11.64 -1.35
CA GLY A 59 5.50 -10.53 -1.77
C GLY A 59 4.13 -10.46 -1.10
N SER A 60 3.26 -9.60 -1.62
CA SER A 60 1.97 -9.26 -1.02
C SER A 60 1.00 -10.43 -0.90
N THR A 61 1.17 -11.48 -1.69
CA THR A 61 0.35 -12.70 -1.64
C THR A 61 0.90 -13.76 -0.67
N HIS A 62 2.13 -13.60 -0.20
CA HIS A 62 2.82 -14.48 0.75
C HIS A 62 3.59 -13.67 1.80
N PRO A 63 2.90 -12.85 2.62
CA PRO A 63 3.53 -11.89 3.54
C PRO A 63 4.13 -12.57 4.78
N GLU A 64 3.95 -13.88 4.98
CA GLU A 64 4.31 -14.60 6.20
C GLU A 64 5.82 -14.56 6.48
N ALA A 65 6.64 -14.59 5.43
CA ALA A 65 8.09 -14.52 5.57
C ALA A 65 8.51 -13.13 6.09
N LEU A 66 7.98 -12.07 5.48
CA LEU A 66 8.26 -10.70 5.92
C LEU A 66 7.72 -10.44 7.33
N SER A 67 6.55 -10.98 7.67
CA SER A 67 5.97 -10.87 9.02
C SER A 67 6.93 -11.41 10.08
N ARG A 68 7.54 -12.58 9.83
CA ARG A 68 8.56 -13.15 10.74
C ARG A 68 9.80 -12.26 10.82
N PHE A 69 10.32 -11.79 9.68
CA PHE A 69 11.51 -10.93 9.66
C PHE A 69 11.29 -9.61 10.39
N VAL A 70 10.10 -9.01 10.29
CA VAL A 70 9.77 -7.78 11.03
C VAL A 70 9.91 -8.00 12.54
N VAL A 71 9.39 -9.11 13.06
CA VAL A 71 9.45 -9.43 14.49
C VAL A 71 10.87 -9.82 14.91
N GLU A 72 11.50 -10.75 14.19
CA GLU A 72 12.82 -11.31 14.55
C GLU A 72 13.94 -10.27 14.49
N LEU A 73 13.86 -9.34 13.53
CA LEU A 73 14.87 -8.30 13.33
C LEU A 73 14.53 -6.97 14.01
N GLY A 74 13.40 -6.90 14.72
CA GLY A 74 12.96 -5.70 15.43
C GLY A 74 12.71 -4.52 14.49
N LEU A 75 12.11 -4.77 13.31
CA LEU A 75 11.74 -3.72 12.37
C LEU A 75 10.46 -3.02 12.83
N ASP A 76 10.35 -1.74 12.49
CA ASP A 76 9.16 -0.95 12.84
C ASP A 76 7.99 -1.24 11.90
N LEU A 77 8.29 -1.59 10.64
CA LEU A 77 7.33 -1.77 9.57
C LEU A 77 7.84 -2.75 8.53
N GLY A 78 6.94 -3.57 7.97
CA GLY A 78 7.16 -4.34 6.75
C GLY A 78 6.24 -3.87 5.63
N LEU A 79 6.77 -3.83 4.41
CA LEU A 79 6.03 -3.50 3.19
C LEU A 79 6.24 -4.65 2.20
N ALA A 80 5.17 -5.39 1.89
CA ALA A 80 5.21 -6.47 0.92
C ALA A 80 4.55 -6.04 -0.39
N PHE A 81 5.36 -5.94 -1.44
CA PHE A 81 4.92 -5.62 -2.80
C PHE A 81 4.61 -6.89 -3.58
N ASP A 82 3.89 -6.79 -4.66
CA ASP A 82 3.77 -7.89 -5.63
C ASP A 82 4.74 -7.73 -6.80
N GLY A 83 4.70 -8.67 -7.74
CA GLY A 83 5.71 -8.78 -8.79
C GLY A 83 5.79 -7.60 -9.74
N ASP A 84 4.69 -6.99 -10.13
CA ASP A 84 4.64 -5.81 -11.01
C ASP A 84 4.56 -4.49 -10.23
N GLY A 85 4.40 -4.57 -8.88
CA GLY A 85 4.54 -3.43 -7.99
C GLY A 85 3.32 -2.52 -7.90
N ASP A 86 2.15 -2.97 -8.36
CA ASP A 86 0.91 -2.20 -8.29
C ASP A 86 0.16 -2.37 -6.95
N ARG A 87 0.59 -3.34 -6.10
CA ARG A 87 0.02 -3.66 -4.79
C ARG A 87 1.04 -3.56 -3.68
N VAL A 88 0.55 -3.25 -2.48
CA VAL A 88 1.34 -3.32 -1.24
C VAL A 88 0.49 -3.76 -0.06
N GLN A 89 1.06 -4.62 0.78
CA GLN A 89 0.53 -5.01 2.09
C GLN A 89 1.46 -4.48 3.17
N PHE A 90 0.90 -4.15 4.33
CA PHE A 90 1.64 -3.56 5.44
C PHE A 90 1.72 -4.55 6.62
N ILE A 91 2.83 -4.56 7.31
CA ILE A 91 3.07 -5.40 8.47
C ILE A 91 3.60 -4.53 9.60
N ASP A 92 2.92 -4.52 10.75
CA ASP A 92 3.37 -3.76 11.90
C ASP A 92 4.51 -4.48 12.66
N ARG A 93 5.09 -3.78 13.64
CA ARG A 93 6.18 -4.32 14.49
C ARG A 93 5.85 -5.60 15.24
N LYS A 94 4.57 -5.96 15.33
CA LYS A 94 4.09 -7.21 15.97
C LYS A 94 3.83 -8.33 14.96
N GLY A 95 4.17 -8.12 13.69
CA GLY A 95 3.94 -9.08 12.61
C GLY A 95 2.49 -9.14 12.12
N ARG A 96 1.62 -8.18 12.48
CA ARG A 96 0.22 -8.17 12.05
C ARG A 96 0.09 -7.55 10.67
N LEU A 97 -0.68 -8.21 9.82
CA LEU A 97 -0.96 -7.77 8.45
C LEU A 97 -2.08 -6.74 8.41
N PHE A 98 -1.84 -5.66 7.67
CA PHE A 98 -2.82 -4.63 7.32
C PHE A 98 -2.92 -4.56 5.78
N HIS A 99 -4.11 -4.85 5.27
CA HIS A 99 -4.38 -4.93 3.83
C HIS A 99 -5.07 -3.67 3.30
N GLY A 100 -5.43 -3.68 2.01
CA GLY A 100 -5.97 -2.51 1.32
C GLY A 100 -7.17 -1.83 2.00
N ASP A 101 -8.09 -2.57 2.63
CA ASP A 101 -9.24 -1.95 3.33
C ASP A 101 -8.78 -1.07 4.51
N HIS A 102 -7.72 -1.46 5.22
CA HIS A 102 -7.15 -0.63 6.30
C HIS A 102 -6.52 0.65 5.72
N VAL A 103 -5.84 0.52 4.58
CA VAL A 103 -5.27 1.68 3.86
C VAL A 103 -6.35 2.65 3.43
N LEU A 104 -7.44 2.14 2.86
CA LEU A 104 -8.58 2.95 2.43
C LEU A 104 -9.21 3.72 3.59
N TYR A 105 -9.44 3.06 4.72
CA TYR A 105 -9.98 3.71 5.91
C TYR A 105 -9.04 4.80 6.44
N LEU A 106 -7.77 4.48 6.64
CA LEU A 106 -6.76 5.39 7.15
C LEU A 106 -6.61 6.63 6.24
N ALA A 107 -6.47 6.40 4.94
CA ALA A 107 -6.29 7.47 3.96
C ALA A 107 -7.53 8.36 3.85
N ALA A 108 -8.74 7.78 3.92
CA ALA A 108 -9.98 8.55 3.89
C ALA A 108 -10.05 9.56 5.05
N LEU A 109 -9.67 9.13 6.25
CA LEU A 109 -9.66 10.01 7.43
C LEU A 109 -8.56 11.07 7.35
N ALA A 110 -7.33 10.64 7.06
CA ALA A 110 -6.17 11.53 7.08
C ALA A 110 -6.21 12.61 5.99
N PHE A 111 -6.77 12.29 4.83
CA PHE A 111 -6.84 13.23 3.70
C PHE A 111 -8.20 13.92 3.56
N GLY A 112 -9.14 13.68 4.49
CA GLY A 112 -10.45 14.33 4.48
C GLY A 112 -11.28 13.97 3.25
N GLU A 113 -11.23 12.70 2.80
CA GLU A 113 -12.00 12.25 1.66
C GLU A 113 -13.50 12.20 1.99
N LYS A 114 -14.35 12.44 0.99
CA LYS A 114 -15.81 12.39 1.16
C LYS A 114 -16.37 10.97 1.16
N GLY A 115 -15.57 10.01 0.73
CA GLY A 115 -15.95 8.61 0.63
C GLY A 115 -14.89 7.78 -0.07
N VAL A 116 -15.18 6.50 -0.17
CA VAL A 116 -14.27 5.48 -0.70
C VAL A 116 -15.03 4.57 -1.67
N VAL A 117 -14.36 4.17 -2.74
CA VAL A 117 -14.80 3.07 -3.60
C VAL A 117 -14.03 1.81 -3.22
N GLY A 118 -14.74 0.82 -2.70
CA GLY A 118 -14.23 -0.55 -2.53
C GLY A 118 -14.77 -1.48 -3.60
N THR A 119 -14.62 -2.78 -3.37
CA THR A 119 -15.21 -3.82 -4.22
C THR A 119 -16.20 -4.68 -3.45
N VAL A 120 -16.83 -5.61 -4.15
CA VAL A 120 -17.69 -6.63 -3.50
C VAL A 120 -16.90 -7.51 -2.52
N MET A 121 -15.56 -7.54 -2.64
CA MET A 121 -14.66 -8.28 -1.73
C MET A 121 -14.23 -7.47 -0.50
N SER A 122 -14.48 -6.16 -0.46
CA SER A 122 -14.14 -5.34 0.70
C SER A 122 -14.90 -5.79 1.94
N ASN A 123 -14.21 -5.81 3.08
CA ASN A 123 -14.78 -6.21 4.35
C ASN A 123 -15.93 -5.27 4.74
N MET A 124 -17.01 -5.83 5.27
CA MET A 124 -18.14 -5.06 5.77
C MET A 124 -17.74 -4.08 6.89
N ALA A 125 -16.73 -4.43 7.67
CA ALA A 125 -16.21 -3.54 8.72
C ALA A 125 -15.70 -2.21 8.16
N LEU A 126 -15.11 -2.18 6.96
CA LEU A 126 -14.71 -0.95 6.29
C LEU A 126 -15.93 -0.06 6.01
N GLU A 127 -16.99 -0.63 5.44
CA GLU A 127 -18.21 0.09 5.12
C GLU A 127 -18.87 0.67 6.37
N VAL A 128 -18.98 -0.13 7.44
CA VAL A 128 -19.55 0.30 8.73
C VAL A 128 -18.73 1.44 9.32
N ALA A 129 -17.40 1.27 9.41
CA ALA A 129 -16.51 2.27 10.00
C ALA A 129 -16.51 3.59 9.22
N LEU A 130 -16.59 3.56 7.89
CA LEU A 130 -16.71 4.76 7.08
C LEU A 130 -18.06 5.48 7.30
N LYS A 131 -19.17 4.72 7.34
CA LYS A 131 -20.51 5.27 7.61
C LYS A 131 -20.59 5.92 8.98
N GLU A 132 -20.01 5.35 10.02
CA GLU A 132 -19.92 5.94 11.36
C GLU A 132 -19.19 7.29 11.38
N ARG A 133 -18.33 7.53 10.40
CA ARG A 133 -17.62 8.80 10.17
C ARG A 133 -18.33 9.74 9.20
N GLY A 134 -19.53 9.37 8.73
CA GLY A 134 -20.29 10.14 7.75
C GLY A 134 -19.70 10.12 6.34
N LEU A 135 -18.83 9.13 6.03
CA LEU A 135 -18.20 8.98 4.74
C LEU A 135 -18.98 8.01 3.83
N ALA A 136 -19.10 8.35 2.55
CA ALA A 136 -19.75 7.50 1.58
C ALA A 136 -18.89 6.24 1.30
N PHE A 137 -19.58 5.12 1.07
CA PHE A 137 -18.93 3.90 0.59
C PHE A 137 -19.68 3.31 -0.60
N HIS A 138 -18.97 3.08 -1.69
CA HIS A 138 -19.53 2.48 -2.90
C HIS A 138 -18.78 1.20 -3.25
N ARG A 139 -19.50 0.18 -3.71
CA ARG A 139 -18.92 -1.08 -4.15
C ARG A 139 -18.86 -1.15 -5.67
N ALA A 140 -17.70 -1.50 -6.20
CA ALA A 140 -17.49 -1.88 -7.59
C ALA A 140 -17.40 -3.41 -7.72
N ALA A 141 -17.44 -3.92 -8.94
CA ALA A 141 -16.98 -5.27 -9.24
C ALA A 141 -15.47 -5.39 -8.95
N VAL A 142 -14.98 -6.64 -8.79
CA VAL A 142 -13.55 -6.90 -8.61
C VAL A 142 -12.78 -6.55 -9.88
N GLY A 143 -11.71 -5.80 -9.73
CA GLY A 143 -10.81 -5.36 -10.79
C GLY A 143 -10.59 -3.85 -10.78
N ASP A 144 -9.34 -3.46 -10.98
CA ASP A 144 -8.86 -2.08 -10.96
C ASP A 144 -9.65 -1.16 -11.91
N ARG A 145 -9.96 -1.65 -13.10
CA ARG A 145 -10.78 -0.96 -14.09
C ARG A 145 -12.15 -0.56 -13.52
N TYR A 146 -12.84 -1.48 -12.85
CA TYR A 146 -14.17 -1.21 -12.29
C TYR A 146 -14.13 -0.24 -11.13
N VAL A 147 -13.06 -0.31 -10.30
CA VAL A 147 -12.82 0.68 -9.25
C VAL A 147 -12.61 2.06 -9.85
N LEU A 148 -11.78 2.19 -10.90
CA LEU A 148 -11.54 3.46 -11.58
C LEU A 148 -12.80 4.04 -12.24
N GLU A 149 -13.59 3.19 -12.91
CA GLU A 149 -14.87 3.59 -13.51
C GLU A 149 -15.83 4.13 -12.43
N LYS A 150 -15.96 3.42 -11.30
CA LYS A 150 -16.80 3.84 -10.18
C LYS A 150 -16.31 5.12 -9.50
N LEU A 151 -15.00 5.33 -9.39
CA LEU A 151 -14.42 6.60 -8.92
C LEU A 151 -14.86 7.78 -9.79
N LYS A 152 -14.79 7.62 -11.11
CA LYS A 152 -15.23 8.64 -12.07
C LYS A 152 -16.73 8.90 -12.01
N GLU A 153 -17.53 7.83 -11.87
CA GLU A 153 -18.98 7.91 -11.76
C GLU A 153 -19.43 8.65 -10.50
N THR A 154 -18.78 8.38 -9.36
CA THR A 154 -19.14 8.95 -8.06
C THR A 154 -18.48 10.30 -7.76
N GLY A 155 -17.47 10.68 -8.52
CA GLY A 155 -16.65 11.86 -8.26
C GLY A 155 -15.73 11.72 -7.04
N LEU A 156 -15.54 10.50 -6.53
CA LEU A 156 -14.61 10.21 -5.43
C LEU A 156 -13.18 10.06 -5.94
N ALA A 157 -12.20 10.24 -5.06
CA ALA A 157 -10.79 10.26 -5.41
C ALA A 157 -9.97 9.11 -4.79
N LEU A 158 -10.57 8.31 -3.90
CA LEU A 158 -9.91 7.21 -3.21
C LEU A 158 -10.71 5.92 -3.42
N GLY A 159 -10.03 4.88 -3.91
CA GLY A 159 -10.64 3.55 -4.05
C GLY A 159 -9.59 2.46 -4.14
N GLY A 160 -10.02 1.22 -3.98
CA GLY A 160 -9.10 0.09 -4.05
C GLY A 160 -9.72 -1.22 -3.60
N GLU A 161 -8.83 -2.19 -3.43
CA GLU A 161 -9.17 -3.58 -3.13
C GLU A 161 -8.40 -4.09 -1.90
N PRO A 162 -8.93 -5.12 -1.20
CA PRO A 162 -8.22 -5.76 -0.09
C PRO A 162 -6.85 -6.30 -0.48
N SER A 163 -6.64 -6.64 -1.76
CA SER A 163 -5.35 -7.10 -2.31
C SER A 163 -4.19 -6.11 -2.13
N GLY A 164 -4.48 -4.85 -1.79
CA GLY A 164 -3.49 -3.77 -1.67
C GLY A 164 -3.33 -2.92 -2.93
N HIS A 165 -4.14 -3.18 -3.97
CA HIS A 165 -4.26 -2.28 -5.11
C HIS A 165 -5.13 -1.09 -4.72
N VAL A 166 -4.51 0.09 -4.59
CA VAL A 166 -5.18 1.32 -4.15
C VAL A 166 -4.93 2.44 -5.16
N ILE A 167 -5.99 3.13 -5.54
CA ILE A 167 -5.97 4.26 -6.46
C ILE A 167 -6.18 5.55 -5.66
N PHE A 168 -5.18 6.40 -5.66
CA PHE A 168 -5.24 7.79 -5.20
C PHE A 168 -5.40 8.69 -6.42
N LEU A 169 -6.63 8.86 -6.90
CA LEU A 169 -6.92 9.47 -8.20
C LEU A 169 -6.40 10.91 -8.36
N ARG A 170 -6.18 11.63 -7.24
CA ARG A 170 -5.55 12.97 -7.25
C ARG A 170 -4.06 12.92 -7.58
N HIS A 171 -3.42 11.76 -7.47
CA HIS A 171 -1.98 11.59 -7.67
C HIS A 171 -1.67 10.72 -8.88
N HIS A 172 -2.44 9.64 -9.08
CA HIS A 172 -2.25 8.68 -10.16
C HIS A 172 -3.57 8.02 -10.56
N THR A 173 -3.68 7.57 -11.82
CA THR A 173 -4.91 6.97 -12.37
C THR A 173 -4.98 5.45 -12.22
N THR A 174 -3.94 4.83 -11.67
CA THR A 174 -3.87 3.38 -11.44
C THR A 174 -3.27 3.09 -10.06
N GLY A 175 -3.31 1.83 -9.62
CA GLY A 175 -2.56 1.37 -8.45
C GLY A 175 -1.06 1.50 -8.66
N ASP A 176 -0.38 1.93 -7.61
CA ASP A 176 1.06 2.02 -7.51
C ASP A 176 1.44 1.71 -6.05
N GLY A 177 2.06 0.55 -5.84
CA GLY A 177 2.38 0.07 -4.49
C GLY A 177 3.36 0.99 -3.75
N LEU A 178 4.35 1.55 -4.44
CA LEU A 178 5.30 2.48 -3.83
C LEU A 178 4.65 3.80 -3.43
N LEU A 179 3.83 4.38 -4.30
CA LEU A 179 3.05 5.59 -4.00
C LEU A 179 2.07 5.32 -2.86
N THR A 180 1.35 4.20 -2.90
CA THR A 180 0.43 3.78 -1.85
C THR A 180 1.13 3.65 -0.50
N ALA A 181 2.33 3.04 -0.48
CA ALA A 181 3.13 2.94 0.75
C ALA A 181 3.47 4.32 1.32
N LEU A 182 3.97 5.24 0.49
CA LEU A 182 4.33 6.59 0.93
C LEU A 182 3.13 7.39 1.44
N LEU A 183 2.00 7.36 0.71
CA LEU A 183 0.80 8.09 1.10
C LEU A 183 0.18 7.51 2.37
N THR A 184 0.22 6.18 2.55
CA THR A 184 -0.23 5.53 3.79
C THR A 184 0.63 5.95 4.99
N LEU A 185 1.96 5.98 4.83
CA LEU A 185 2.87 6.44 5.88
C LEU A 185 2.69 7.93 6.19
N LYS A 186 2.39 8.75 5.17
CA LYS A 186 2.03 10.15 5.35
C LYS A 186 0.72 10.30 6.12
N ALA A 187 -0.28 9.47 5.82
CA ALA A 187 -1.56 9.44 6.54
C ALA A 187 -1.37 9.04 8.01
N LEU A 188 -0.55 8.01 8.30
CA LEU A 188 -0.22 7.59 9.67
C LEU A 188 0.45 8.69 10.50
N LYS A 189 1.24 9.55 9.88
CA LYS A 189 1.87 10.69 10.57
C LYS A 189 0.94 11.87 10.80
N ALA A 190 -0.16 11.94 10.06
CA ALA A 190 -1.14 13.03 10.15
C ALA A 190 -2.25 12.80 11.20
N LEU A 191 -2.42 11.54 11.64
CA LEU A 191 -3.40 11.13 12.67
C LEU A 191 -2.73 10.92 14.02
#